data_cc0fbd77f23cdefa90077f41eaad2cf4
#
_entry.id   cc0fbd77f23cdefa90077f41eaad2cf4
#
_cell.length_a   1.000
_cell.length_b   1.000
_cell.length_c   1.000
_cell.angle_alpha   90.00
_cell.angle_beta   90.00
_cell.angle_gamma   90.00
#
_symmetry.space_group_name_H-M   'P 1'
#
loop_
_entity.id
_entity.type
_entity.pdbx_description
1 polymer ?
#
loop_
_entity_poly.entity_id
_entity_poly.type
_entity_poly.pdbx_seq_one_letter_code
_entity_poly.pdbx_strand_id
1 'polypeptide(L)'
;TEVYKALLRDYEPENIGIYGYSAGGLLTAQSIAWFQKEKLPLPGAVAMSCGAAHFWMDGFSGSIQAAINDFDLSLFGVRGTEYFRSLADLKNPLAFPGFDSTIMANFPPSLLITSTQDFSLSSVVRTHSQLVTLGVEADLHVWEGVDHSFLCNACLPESREASAAIVSFFDKHLK
;
A
#
# COMPACT_ATOMS: atom_id res chain seq x y z
N THR A 1 9.77 10.15 7.68
CA THR A 1 11.21 10.25 7.28
C THR A 1 12.12 10.30 8.51
N GLU A 2 11.82 11.13 9.52
CA GLU A 2 12.73 11.28 10.69
C GLU A 2 12.83 10.00 11.53
N VAL A 3 11.73 9.28 11.74
CA VAL A 3 11.75 7.97 12.42
C VAL A 3 12.65 6.98 11.67
N TYR A 4 12.52 6.92 10.33
CA TYR A 4 13.35 6.04 9.51
C TYR A 4 14.83 6.41 9.59
N LYS A 5 15.18 7.71 9.52
CA LYS A 5 16.56 8.18 9.72
C LYS A 5 17.12 7.81 11.11
N ALA A 6 16.26 7.80 12.13
CA ALA A 6 16.68 7.35 13.46
C ALA A 6 16.97 5.85 13.49
N LEU A 7 16.10 5.02 12.87
CA LEU A 7 16.32 3.57 12.76
C LEU A 7 17.61 3.21 12.02
N LEU A 8 17.95 3.95 10.97
CA LEU A 8 19.20 3.74 10.20
C LEU A 8 20.50 4.00 11.00
N ARG A 9 20.41 4.50 12.23
CA ARG A 9 21.58 4.61 13.12
C ARG A 9 21.91 3.30 13.83
N ASP A 10 20.88 2.47 14.02
CA ASP A 10 20.96 1.26 14.85
C ASP A 10 20.76 -0.03 14.04
N TYR A 11 20.17 0.07 12.85
CA TYR A 11 19.82 -1.07 11.99
C TYR A 11 20.28 -0.84 10.56
N GLU A 12 20.78 -1.90 9.94
CA GLU A 12 21.01 -1.91 8.49
C GLU A 12 19.68 -1.83 7.75
N PRO A 13 19.57 -1.10 6.63
CA PRO A 13 18.32 -0.91 5.91
C PRO A 13 17.67 -2.22 5.47
N GLU A 14 18.45 -3.23 5.12
CA GLU A 14 18.00 -4.57 4.73
C GLU A 14 17.36 -5.37 5.89
N ASN A 15 17.51 -4.89 7.12
CA ASN A 15 16.89 -5.46 8.33
C ASN A 15 15.65 -4.67 8.78
N ILE A 16 15.25 -3.66 8.03
CA ILE A 16 14.06 -2.86 8.32
C ILE A 16 12.94 -3.24 7.36
N GLY A 17 11.82 -3.67 7.92
CA GLY A 17 10.56 -3.86 7.19
C GLY A 17 9.59 -2.73 7.51
N ILE A 18 8.83 -2.29 6.51
CA ILE A 18 7.75 -1.30 6.70
C ILE A 18 6.45 -1.91 6.22
N TYR A 19 5.43 -1.86 7.07
CA TYR A 19 4.10 -2.31 6.67
C TYR A 19 3.01 -1.36 7.15
N GLY A 20 1.90 -1.40 6.45
CA GLY A 20 0.76 -0.58 6.80
C GLY A 20 -0.55 -1.12 6.25
N TYR A 21 -1.63 -0.78 6.95
CA TYR A 21 -2.99 -1.18 6.62
C TYR A 21 -3.82 0.05 6.25
N SER A 22 -4.67 -0.06 5.21
CA SER A 22 -5.56 1.00 4.73
C SER A 22 -4.78 2.28 4.37
N ALA A 23 -5.03 3.39 5.03
CA ALA A 23 -4.20 4.60 4.90
C ALA A 23 -2.72 4.33 5.19
N GLY A 24 -2.41 3.39 6.10
CA GLY A 24 -1.04 2.94 6.37
C GLY A 24 -0.39 2.23 5.18
N GLY A 25 -1.14 1.49 4.37
CA GLY A 25 -0.67 0.89 3.12
C GLY A 25 -0.23 1.95 2.12
N LEU A 26 -1.04 3.00 1.93
CA LEU A 26 -0.66 4.16 1.12
C LEU A 26 0.55 4.90 1.71
N LEU A 27 0.58 5.13 3.03
CA LEU A 27 1.71 5.76 3.70
C LEU A 27 3.00 4.95 3.55
N THR A 28 2.93 3.62 3.50
CA THR A 28 4.07 2.75 3.19
C THR A 28 4.60 3.06 1.79
N ALA A 29 3.73 3.08 0.78
CA ALA A 29 4.13 3.43 -0.59
C ALA A 29 4.72 4.85 -0.67
N GLN A 30 4.07 5.83 -0.04
CA GLN A 30 4.56 7.21 0.03
C GLN A 30 5.93 7.31 0.70
N SER A 31 6.16 6.51 1.76
CA SER A 31 7.45 6.49 2.45
C SER A 31 8.58 6.08 1.52
N ILE A 32 8.37 5.07 0.67
CA ILE A 32 9.36 4.64 -0.31
C ILE A 32 9.66 5.75 -1.33
N ALA A 33 8.63 6.43 -1.84
CA ALA A 33 8.82 7.57 -2.75
C ALA A 33 9.61 8.72 -2.08
N TRP A 34 9.30 9.01 -0.82
CA TRP A 34 10.01 10.03 -0.05
C TRP A 34 11.44 9.65 0.27
N PHE A 35 11.72 8.37 0.59
CA PHE A 35 13.09 7.91 0.82
C PHE A 35 13.95 8.03 -0.44
N GLN A 36 13.39 7.68 -1.61
CA GLN A 36 14.08 7.88 -2.89
C GLN A 36 14.37 9.36 -3.16
N LYS A 37 13.38 10.25 -2.93
CA LYS A 37 13.56 11.70 -3.05
C LYS A 37 14.67 12.24 -2.15
N GLU A 38 14.70 11.79 -0.91
CA GLU A 38 15.71 12.18 0.10
C GLU A 38 17.05 11.42 -0.06
N LYS A 39 17.15 10.52 -1.05
CA LYS A 39 18.33 9.65 -1.30
C LYS A 39 18.72 8.82 -0.07
N LEU A 40 17.73 8.39 0.70
CA LEU A 40 17.94 7.45 1.81
C LEU A 40 18.02 6.03 1.27
N PRO A 41 18.77 5.12 1.91
CA PRO A 41 18.71 3.71 1.60
C PRO A 41 17.29 3.20 1.82
N LEU A 42 16.85 2.24 1.00
CA LEU A 42 15.50 1.69 1.10
C LEU A 42 15.46 0.52 2.08
N PRO A 43 14.31 0.24 2.73
CA PRO A 43 14.14 -0.90 3.61
C PRO A 43 14.26 -2.22 2.83
N GLY A 44 14.54 -3.31 3.56
CA GLY A 44 14.66 -4.66 2.99
C GLY A 44 13.37 -5.17 2.34
N ALA A 45 12.21 -4.80 2.88
CA ALA A 45 10.91 -5.19 2.34
C ALA A 45 9.79 -4.25 2.81
N VAL A 46 8.66 -4.27 2.07
CA VAL A 46 7.43 -3.56 2.46
C VAL A 46 6.20 -4.44 2.33
N ALA A 47 5.18 -4.18 3.18
CA ALA A 47 3.86 -4.78 3.03
C ALA A 47 2.76 -3.72 3.05
N MET A 48 1.90 -3.74 2.06
CA MET A 48 0.80 -2.80 1.84
C MET A 48 -0.52 -3.56 1.85
N SER A 49 -1.33 -3.34 2.89
CA SER A 49 -2.58 -4.06 3.06
C SER A 49 -3.77 -3.13 2.90
N CYS A 50 -4.72 -3.48 2.03
CA CYS A 50 -5.95 -2.74 1.76
C CYS A 50 -5.71 -1.25 1.41
N GLY A 51 -4.58 -0.98 0.76
CA GLY A 51 -4.12 0.33 0.30
C GLY A 51 -2.71 0.19 -0.25
N ALA A 52 -2.38 0.93 -1.30
CA ALA A 52 -1.12 0.79 -2.01
C ALA A 52 -0.71 2.10 -2.73
N ALA A 53 0.01 2.01 -3.86
CA ALA A 53 0.61 3.17 -4.51
C ALA A 53 -0.34 4.01 -5.37
N HIS A 54 -1.58 3.55 -5.59
CA HIS A 54 -2.61 4.26 -6.35
C HIS A 54 -3.73 4.78 -5.43
N PHE A 55 -4.56 5.66 -5.97
CA PHE A 55 -5.72 6.18 -5.24
C PHE A 55 -6.66 5.04 -4.84
N TRP A 56 -7.06 4.99 -3.58
CA TRP A 56 -7.78 3.86 -2.98
C TRP A 56 -9.15 3.58 -3.58
N MET A 57 -9.84 4.62 -4.11
CA MET A 57 -11.14 4.48 -4.79
C MET A 57 -10.99 4.36 -6.31
N ASP A 58 -9.76 4.21 -6.83
CA ASP A 58 -9.53 4.07 -8.26
C ASP A 58 -10.03 2.71 -8.78
N GLY A 59 -10.70 2.74 -9.94
CA GLY A 59 -11.14 1.53 -10.63
C GLY A 59 -12.49 0.97 -10.17
N PHE A 60 -12.74 -0.27 -10.56
CA PHE A 60 -14.06 -0.89 -10.49
C PHE A 60 -14.53 -1.18 -9.06
N SER A 61 -13.65 -1.63 -8.18
CA SER A 61 -14.01 -1.94 -6.79
C SER A 61 -14.54 -0.72 -6.04
N GLY A 62 -13.90 0.44 -6.20
CA GLY A 62 -14.36 1.69 -5.62
C GLY A 62 -15.74 2.11 -6.15
N SER A 63 -15.96 1.99 -7.46
CA SER A 63 -17.24 2.32 -8.08
C SER A 63 -18.38 1.40 -7.61
N ILE A 64 -18.14 0.11 -7.47
CA ILE A 64 -19.12 -0.85 -6.93
C ILE A 64 -19.45 -0.52 -5.47
N GLN A 65 -18.46 -0.31 -4.64
CA GLN A 65 -18.69 -0.01 -3.22
C GLN A 65 -19.44 1.29 -3.03
N ALA A 66 -19.17 2.30 -3.87
CA ALA A 66 -19.95 3.52 -3.87
C ALA A 66 -21.42 3.27 -4.22
N ALA A 67 -21.69 2.48 -5.24
CA ALA A 67 -23.04 2.15 -5.68
C ALA A 67 -23.82 1.32 -4.63
N ILE A 68 -23.14 0.37 -3.96
CA ILE A 68 -23.77 -0.49 -2.93
C ILE A 68 -24.12 0.33 -1.67
N ASN A 69 -23.25 1.26 -1.29
CA ASN A 69 -23.42 2.02 -0.06
C ASN A 69 -24.08 3.40 -0.26
N ASP A 70 -24.56 3.67 -1.49
CA ASP A 70 -25.24 4.94 -1.86
C ASP A 70 -24.44 6.18 -1.43
N PHE A 71 -23.12 6.17 -1.65
CA PHE A 71 -22.31 7.34 -1.38
C PHE A 71 -21.70 7.95 -2.65
N ASP A 72 -21.57 9.26 -2.65
CA ASP A 72 -21.01 10.02 -3.74
C ASP A 72 -19.47 9.93 -3.72
N LEU A 73 -18.91 9.26 -4.73
CA LEU A 73 -17.45 9.16 -4.92
C LEU A 73 -16.76 10.53 -4.99
N SER A 74 -17.47 11.58 -5.44
CA SER A 74 -16.90 12.93 -5.50
C SER A 74 -16.59 13.50 -4.12
N LEU A 75 -17.26 13.01 -3.07
CA LEU A 75 -17.03 13.39 -1.68
C LEU A 75 -15.85 12.66 -1.05
N PHE A 76 -15.53 11.45 -1.56
CA PHE A 76 -14.39 10.65 -1.09
C PHE A 76 -13.07 11.01 -1.77
N GLY A 77 -13.11 11.87 -2.77
CA GLY A 77 -11.93 12.42 -3.41
C GLY A 77 -11.24 13.48 -2.56
N VAL A 78 -10.63 14.42 -3.23
CA VAL A 78 -9.84 15.53 -2.66
C VAL A 78 -10.59 16.35 -1.59
N ARG A 79 -11.93 16.39 -1.65
CA ARG A 79 -12.74 17.19 -0.73
C ARG A 79 -13.00 16.55 0.64
N GLY A 80 -12.76 15.24 0.76
CA GLY A 80 -13.05 14.49 2.00
C GLY A 80 -11.89 14.45 2.98
N THR A 81 -10.70 14.89 2.59
CA THR A 81 -9.53 14.91 3.46
C THR A 81 -8.79 16.24 3.32
N GLU A 82 -8.45 16.87 4.43
CA GLU A 82 -7.58 18.06 4.43
C GLU A 82 -6.16 17.74 3.91
N TYR A 83 -5.84 16.45 3.75
CA TYR A 83 -4.54 15.98 3.29
C TYR A 83 -4.31 16.26 1.81
N PHE A 84 -5.34 16.17 0.97
CA PHE A 84 -5.26 16.48 -0.46
C PHE A 84 -6.07 17.74 -0.75
N ARG A 85 -5.41 18.84 -1.05
CA ARG A 85 -6.03 20.16 -1.23
C ARG A 85 -6.51 20.43 -2.65
N SER A 86 -6.07 19.63 -3.61
CA SER A 86 -6.41 19.83 -5.02
C SER A 86 -6.38 18.52 -5.82
N LEU A 87 -7.04 18.51 -7.00
CA LEU A 87 -6.94 17.39 -7.95
C LEU A 87 -5.51 17.18 -8.47
N ALA A 88 -4.66 18.21 -8.42
CA ALA A 88 -3.25 18.09 -8.80
C ALA A 88 -2.49 17.18 -7.82
N ASP A 89 -2.88 17.15 -6.55
CA ASP A 89 -2.26 16.30 -5.55
C ASP A 89 -2.48 14.81 -5.85
N LEU A 90 -3.59 14.46 -6.51
CA LEU A 90 -3.88 13.08 -6.92
C LEU A 90 -2.94 12.56 -8.01
N LYS A 91 -2.22 13.44 -8.71
CA LYS A 91 -1.20 13.09 -9.71
C LYS A 91 0.23 13.28 -9.20
N ASN A 92 0.38 13.74 -7.97
CA ASN A 92 1.69 13.91 -7.36
C ASN A 92 2.29 12.53 -7.01
N PRO A 93 3.43 12.14 -7.60
CA PRO A 93 4.02 10.82 -7.34
C PRO A 93 4.56 10.66 -5.91
N LEU A 94 4.70 11.72 -5.15
CA LEU A 94 5.00 11.61 -3.72
C LEU A 94 3.76 11.32 -2.87
N ALA A 95 2.57 11.61 -3.41
CA ALA A 95 1.30 11.27 -2.80
C ALA A 95 0.78 9.91 -3.30
N PHE A 96 0.95 9.66 -4.59
CA PHE A 96 0.56 8.39 -5.25
C PHE A 96 1.69 7.91 -6.17
N PRO A 97 2.63 7.12 -5.62
CA PRO A 97 3.83 6.68 -6.34
C PRO A 97 3.55 5.94 -7.65
N GLY A 98 2.39 5.30 -7.78
CA GLY A 98 1.95 4.64 -9.00
C GLY A 98 1.90 5.52 -10.26
N PHE A 99 1.98 6.85 -10.12
CA PHE A 99 2.08 7.77 -11.26
C PHE A 99 3.50 7.94 -11.80
N ASP A 100 4.51 7.38 -11.14
CA ASP A 100 5.90 7.47 -11.61
C ASP A 100 6.55 6.09 -11.67
N SER A 101 6.74 5.59 -12.88
CA SER A 101 7.34 4.27 -13.12
C SER A 101 8.80 4.20 -12.63
N THR A 102 9.52 5.31 -12.57
CA THR A 102 10.90 5.32 -12.06
C THR A 102 10.90 5.08 -10.55
N ILE A 103 9.99 5.72 -9.84
CA ILE A 103 9.81 5.47 -8.39
C ILE A 103 9.40 4.02 -8.16
N MET A 104 8.40 3.54 -8.91
CA MET A 104 7.87 2.18 -8.76
C MET A 104 8.91 1.09 -9.07
N ALA A 105 9.76 1.29 -10.08
CA ALA A 105 10.82 0.35 -10.46
C ALA A 105 11.91 0.18 -9.37
N ASN A 106 12.00 1.11 -8.45
CA ASN A 106 12.95 1.07 -7.32
C ASN A 106 12.30 0.68 -5.98
N PHE A 107 11.10 0.11 -6.01
CA PHE A 107 10.51 -0.43 -4.78
C PHE A 107 11.29 -1.65 -4.29
N PRO A 108 11.42 -1.84 -2.97
CA PRO A 108 11.94 -3.08 -2.41
C PRO A 108 10.94 -4.22 -2.63
N PRO A 109 11.32 -5.49 -2.34
CA PRO A 109 10.37 -6.59 -2.30
C PRO A 109 9.08 -6.20 -1.59
N SER A 110 7.94 -6.44 -2.23
CA SER A 110 6.65 -5.87 -1.84
C SER A 110 5.59 -6.94 -1.68
N LEU A 111 4.96 -7.01 -0.51
CA LEU A 111 3.76 -7.81 -0.29
C LEU A 111 2.52 -6.90 -0.39
N LEU A 112 1.54 -7.34 -1.18
CA LEU A 112 0.26 -6.67 -1.30
C LEU A 112 -0.86 -7.59 -0.80
N ILE A 113 -1.72 -7.05 0.05
CA ILE A 113 -2.84 -7.77 0.66
C ILE A 113 -4.13 -6.99 0.42
N THR A 114 -5.19 -7.68 0.01
CA THR A 114 -6.53 -7.11 -0.15
C THR A 114 -7.57 -8.22 -0.06
N SER A 115 -8.83 -7.89 -0.32
CA SER A 115 -9.93 -8.85 -0.33
C SER A 115 -10.95 -8.51 -1.41
N THR A 116 -11.83 -9.47 -1.74
CA THR A 116 -12.78 -9.30 -2.84
C THR A 116 -13.87 -8.27 -2.56
N GLN A 117 -14.15 -7.95 -1.29
CA GLN A 117 -15.10 -6.91 -0.89
C GLN A 117 -14.41 -5.59 -0.46
N ASP A 118 -13.11 -5.48 -0.70
CA ASP A 118 -12.36 -4.26 -0.40
C ASP A 118 -12.55 -3.22 -1.52
N PHE A 119 -12.97 -2.01 -1.15
CA PHE A 119 -13.10 -0.89 -2.10
C PHE A 119 -11.75 -0.52 -2.74
N SER A 120 -10.63 -0.82 -2.09
CA SER A 120 -9.28 -0.53 -2.61
C SER A 120 -8.70 -1.67 -3.46
N LEU A 121 -9.42 -2.78 -3.67
CA LEU A 121 -8.95 -3.93 -4.45
C LEU A 121 -8.33 -3.54 -5.80
N SER A 122 -9.02 -2.70 -6.58
CA SER A 122 -8.51 -2.27 -7.90
C SER A 122 -7.20 -1.52 -7.81
N SER A 123 -7.04 -0.66 -6.80
CA SER A 123 -5.80 0.08 -6.53
C SER A 123 -4.65 -0.86 -6.17
N VAL A 124 -4.91 -1.86 -5.32
CA VAL A 124 -3.92 -2.86 -4.89
C VAL A 124 -3.49 -3.74 -6.05
N VAL A 125 -4.44 -4.28 -6.82
CA VAL A 125 -4.16 -5.10 -8.01
C VAL A 125 -3.36 -4.33 -9.05
N ARG A 126 -3.72 -3.07 -9.31
CA ARG A 126 -2.99 -2.20 -10.24
C ARG A 126 -1.57 -1.95 -9.79
N THR A 127 -1.37 -1.68 -8.50
CA THR A 127 -0.03 -1.50 -7.92
C THR A 127 0.82 -2.77 -8.09
N HIS A 128 0.28 -3.94 -7.76
CA HIS A 128 0.97 -5.22 -7.94
C HIS A 128 1.37 -5.44 -9.41
N SER A 129 0.41 -5.30 -10.34
CA SER A 129 0.67 -5.49 -11.77
C SER A 129 1.77 -4.55 -12.28
N GLN A 130 1.79 -3.31 -11.81
CA GLN A 130 2.81 -2.34 -12.18
C GLN A 130 4.19 -2.74 -11.63
N LEU A 131 4.29 -3.13 -10.36
CA LEU A 131 5.55 -3.58 -9.75
C LEU A 131 6.13 -4.77 -10.52
N VAL A 132 5.33 -5.80 -10.77
CA VAL A 132 5.75 -6.99 -11.53
C VAL A 132 6.19 -6.63 -12.95
N THR A 133 5.46 -5.75 -13.65
CA THR A 133 5.81 -5.30 -15.00
C THR A 133 7.16 -4.56 -15.02
N LEU A 134 7.49 -3.87 -13.93
CA LEU A 134 8.75 -3.15 -13.77
C LEU A 134 9.90 -4.02 -13.23
N GLY A 135 9.66 -5.33 -13.03
CA GLY A 135 10.67 -6.29 -12.58
C GLY A 135 10.91 -6.29 -11.06
N VAL A 136 10.04 -5.65 -10.29
CA VAL A 136 10.10 -5.69 -8.82
C VAL A 136 9.49 -7.00 -8.33
N GLU A 137 10.16 -7.66 -7.37
CA GLU A 137 9.59 -8.81 -6.69
C GLU A 137 8.36 -8.38 -5.87
N ALA A 138 7.18 -8.88 -6.24
CA ALA A 138 5.94 -8.52 -5.60
C ALA A 138 4.99 -9.71 -5.50
N ASP A 139 4.49 -9.96 -4.28
CA ASP A 139 3.49 -10.97 -3.99
C ASP A 139 2.12 -10.31 -3.77
N LEU A 140 1.05 -10.93 -4.24
CA LEU A 140 -0.33 -10.49 -4.03
C LEU A 140 -1.16 -11.60 -3.40
N HIS A 141 -1.78 -11.31 -2.26
CA HIS A 141 -2.76 -12.17 -1.62
C HIS A 141 -4.13 -11.49 -1.60
N VAL A 142 -5.15 -12.21 -2.07
CA VAL A 142 -6.53 -11.73 -2.10
C VAL A 142 -7.42 -12.72 -1.35
N TRP A 143 -8.05 -12.29 -0.27
CA TRP A 143 -8.99 -13.09 0.50
C TRP A 143 -10.41 -12.94 -0.02
N GLU A 144 -11.10 -14.06 -0.16
CA GLU A 144 -12.48 -14.10 -0.65
C GLU A 144 -13.48 -13.76 0.46
N GLY A 145 -14.47 -12.94 0.13
CA GLY A 145 -15.69 -12.74 0.93
C GLY A 145 -15.55 -11.87 2.18
N VAL A 146 -14.36 -11.35 2.47
CA VAL A 146 -14.14 -10.45 3.60
C VAL A 146 -14.03 -8.99 3.13
N ASP A 147 -14.34 -8.05 4.01
CA ASP A 147 -14.36 -6.62 3.73
C ASP A 147 -12.99 -5.94 3.93
N HIS A 148 -12.96 -4.63 3.68
CA HIS A 148 -11.77 -3.79 3.88
C HIS A 148 -11.20 -3.92 5.30
N SER A 149 -12.05 -4.14 6.31
CA SER A 149 -11.65 -4.12 7.73
C SER A 149 -11.18 -5.47 8.27
N PHE A 150 -11.14 -6.52 7.46
CA PHE A 150 -10.93 -7.89 7.94
C PHE A 150 -9.64 -8.06 8.76
N LEU A 151 -8.56 -7.38 8.42
CA LEU A 151 -7.29 -7.43 9.16
C LEU A 151 -7.40 -6.90 10.61
N CYS A 152 -8.38 -6.06 10.90
CA CYS A 152 -8.60 -5.52 12.23
C CYS A 152 -9.37 -6.48 13.15
N ASN A 153 -9.88 -7.59 12.63
CA ASN A 153 -10.66 -8.57 13.38
C ASN A 153 -9.89 -9.87 13.58
N ALA A 154 -9.13 -9.94 14.67
CA ALA A 154 -8.33 -11.13 15.02
C ALA A 154 -9.16 -12.42 15.25
N CYS A 155 -10.50 -12.33 15.36
CA CYS A 155 -11.37 -13.51 15.44
C CYS A 155 -11.56 -14.19 14.08
N LEU A 156 -11.35 -13.50 12.96
CA LEU A 156 -11.46 -14.06 11.63
C LEU A 156 -10.25 -14.96 11.33
N PRO A 157 -10.46 -16.17 10.79
CA PRO A 157 -9.37 -17.01 10.27
C PRO A 157 -8.52 -16.28 9.24
N GLU A 158 -9.16 -15.59 8.29
CA GLU A 158 -8.55 -14.82 7.21
C GLU A 158 -7.60 -13.73 7.72
N SER A 159 -7.94 -13.08 8.83
CA SER A 159 -7.08 -12.07 9.48
C SER A 159 -5.80 -12.71 10.01
N ARG A 160 -5.92 -13.91 10.62
CA ARG A 160 -4.75 -14.65 11.14
C ARG A 160 -3.87 -15.16 10.02
N GLU A 161 -4.47 -15.67 8.94
CA GLU A 161 -3.75 -16.12 7.75
C GLU A 161 -3.00 -14.98 7.08
N ALA A 162 -3.64 -13.82 6.91
CA ALA A 162 -3.01 -12.63 6.36
C ALA A 162 -1.85 -12.13 7.24
N SER A 163 -2.04 -12.15 8.56
CA SER A 163 -0.96 -11.80 9.50
C SER A 163 0.22 -12.78 9.40
N ALA A 164 -0.05 -14.08 9.26
CA ALA A 164 0.99 -15.09 9.05
C ALA A 164 1.72 -14.89 7.71
N ALA A 165 1.00 -14.51 6.65
CA ALA A 165 1.60 -14.18 5.35
C ALA A 165 2.56 -12.99 5.46
N ILE A 166 2.18 -11.94 6.21
CA ILE A 166 3.06 -10.78 6.46
C ILE A 166 4.34 -11.21 7.19
N VAL A 167 4.21 -12.01 8.25
CA VAL A 167 5.38 -12.51 9.01
C VAL A 167 6.29 -13.32 8.10
N SER A 168 5.73 -14.31 7.38
CA SER A 168 6.52 -15.18 6.48
C SER A 168 7.21 -14.38 5.38
N PHE A 169 6.57 -13.33 4.86
CA PHE A 169 7.16 -12.47 3.85
C PHE A 169 8.37 -11.71 4.41
N PHE A 170 8.25 -11.11 5.59
CA PHE A 170 9.36 -10.42 6.21
C PHE A 170 10.48 -11.38 6.63
N ASP A 171 10.17 -12.56 7.16
CA ASP A 171 11.16 -13.60 7.48
C ASP A 171 11.99 -14.03 6.25
N LYS A 172 11.37 -14.03 5.07
CA LYS A 172 12.05 -14.35 3.81
C LYS A 172 12.99 -13.22 3.34
N HIS A 173 12.62 -11.95 3.57
CA HIS A 173 13.26 -10.81 2.92
C HIS A 173 14.14 -9.96 3.84
N LEU A 174 13.96 -10.06 5.16
CA LEU A 174 14.85 -9.39 6.13
C LEU A 174 15.97 -10.34 6.55
N LYS A 175 17.12 -9.78 6.94
CA LYS A 175 18.32 -10.55 7.31
C LYS A 175 18.55 -10.60 8.80
#